data_f639ad102149298d3a35e6e8ef3c2a1f
#
_entry.id   f639ad102149298d3a35e6e8ef3c2a1f
#
_cell.length_a   1.000
_cell.length_b   1.000
_cell.length_c   1.000
_cell.angle_alpha   90.00
_cell.angle_beta   90.00
_cell.angle_gamma   90.00
#
_symmetry.space_group_name_H-M   'P 1'
#
loop_
_entity.id
_entity.type
_entity.pdbx_description
1 polymer ?
#
loop_
_entity_poly.entity_id
_entity_poly.type
_entity_poly.pdbx_seq_one_letter_code
_entity_poly.pdbx_strand_id
1 'polypeptide(L)' 'MYKNEILNSYWCVRRNAAGNPNTPVDVLTELAKDSYWCVRRNAAGNPNTPADVLTELAKDSYWCVRRN' A
#
# COMPACT_ATOMS: atom_id res chain seq x y z
N MET A 1 -13.05 -9.00 -0.01
CA MET A 1 -11.77 -8.91 -0.71
C MET A 1 -10.81 -9.95 -0.13
N TYR A 2 -10.26 -10.82 -0.96
CA TYR A 2 -9.43 -11.93 -0.50
C TYR A 2 -7.96 -11.51 -0.46
N LYS A 3 -7.42 -11.42 0.75
CA LYS A 3 -6.07 -10.93 1.00
C LYS A 3 -5.00 -11.67 0.19
N ASN A 4 -5.00 -13.00 0.25
CA ASN A 4 -3.95 -13.79 -0.41
C ASN A 4 -4.02 -13.69 -1.93
N GLU A 5 -5.21 -13.59 -2.50
CA GLU A 5 -5.37 -13.42 -3.94
C GLU A 5 -4.81 -12.08 -4.41
N ILE A 6 -5.05 -11.02 -3.65
CA ILE A 6 -4.54 -9.70 -3.98
C ILE A 6 -3.02 -9.69 -3.89
N LEU A 7 -2.47 -10.20 -2.79
CA LEU A 7 -1.02 -10.14 -2.54
C LEU A 7 -0.23 -11.01 -3.52
N ASN A 8 -0.85 -12.03 -4.09
CA ASN A 8 -0.22 -12.90 -5.09
C ASN A 8 -0.50 -12.49 -6.52
N SER A 9 -1.19 -11.37 -6.72
CA SER A 9 -1.53 -10.88 -8.06
C SER A 9 -0.39 -10.09 -8.68
N TYR A 10 -0.54 -9.75 -9.97
CA TYR A 10 0.37 -8.84 -10.64
C TYR A 10 0.38 -7.48 -9.93
N TRP A 11 1.52 -6.79 -10.05
CA TRP A 11 1.71 -5.50 -9.36
C TRP A 11 0.64 -4.46 -9.68
N CYS A 12 0.08 -4.48 -10.90
CA CYS A 12 -0.98 -3.53 -11.27
C CYS A 12 -2.27 -3.78 -10.48
N VAL A 13 -2.58 -5.05 -10.17
CA VAL A 13 -3.72 -5.39 -9.31
C VAL A 13 -3.43 -4.94 -7.87
N ARG A 14 -2.22 -5.21 -7.38
CA ARG A 14 -1.81 -4.79 -6.04
C ARG A 14 -1.83 -3.27 -5.92
N ARG A 15 -1.34 -2.56 -6.94
CA ARG A 15 -1.37 -1.10 -6.98
C ARG A 15 -2.80 -0.57 -6.88
N ASN A 16 -3.71 -1.13 -7.64
CA ASN A 16 -5.12 -0.71 -7.61
C ASN A 16 -5.76 -0.98 -6.25
N ALA A 17 -5.47 -2.14 -5.65
CA ALA A 17 -5.96 -2.47 -4.31
C ALA A 17 -5.42 -1.49 -3.28
N ALA A 18 -4.14 -1.13 -3.38
CA ALA A 18 -3.52 -0.17 -2.45
C ALA A 18 -4.20 1.20 -2.51
N GLY A 19 -4.65 1.62 -3.69
CA GLY A 19 -5.33 2.91 -3.87
C GLY A 19 -6.83 2.88 -3.63
N ASN A 20 -7.41 1.71 -3.43
CA ASN A 20 -8.86 1.57 -3.28
C ASN A 20 -9.28 1.89 -1.84
N PRO A 21 -10.17 2.88 -1.63
CA PRO A 21 -10.61 3.25 -0.29
C PRO A 21 -11.37 2.15 0.45
N ASN A 22 -11.81 1.11 -0.26
CA ASN A 22 -12.53 -0.01 0.33
C ASN A 22 -11.61 -1.17 0.72
N THR A 23 -10.31 -1.05 0.48
CA THR A 23 -9.36 -2.11 0.84
C THR A 23 -9.21 -2.20 2.34
N PRO A 24 -9.34 -3.41 2.94
CA PRO A 24 -9.21 -3.58 4.39
C PRO A 24 -7.82 -3.21 4.91
N VAL A 25 -7.76 -2.80 6.17
CA VAL A 25 -6.54 -2.34 6.84
C VAL A 25 -5.44 -3.38 6.82
N ASP A 26 -5.77 -4.66 7.06
CA ASP A 26 -4.79 -5.74 7.07
C ASP A 26 -4.13 -5.92 5.70
N VAL A 27 -4.90 -5.75 4.62
CA VAL A 27 -4.38 -5.81 3.26
C VAL A 27 -3.50 -4.59 2.98
N LEU A 28 -3.93 -3.40 3.38
CA LEU A 28 -3.14 -2.18 3.21
C LEU A 28 -1.81 -2.26 3.94
N THR A 29 -1.79 -2.83 5.13
CA THR A 29 -0.57 -3.02 5.90
C THR A 29 0.45 -3.86 5.14
N GLU A 30 0.00 -4.92 4.48
CA GLU A 30 0.88 -5.76 3.67
C GLU A 30 1.30 -5.06 2.36
N LEU A 31 0.37 -4.35 1.71
CA LEU A 31 0.68 -3.63 0.47
C LEU A 31 1.68 -2.50 0.71
N ALA A 32 1.71 -1.94 1.91
CA ALA A 32 2.70 -0.93 2.28
C ALA A 32 4.13 -1.47 2.30
N LYS A 33 4.30 -2.78 2.32
CA LYS A 33 5.61 -3.47 2.30
C LYS A 33 5.93 -4.05 0.92
N ASP A 34 5.13 -3.73 -0.09
CA ASP A 34 5.30 -4.30 -1.44
C ASP A 34 6.66 -3.93 -2.03
N SER A 35 7.21 -4.82 -2.84
CA SER A 35 8.49 -4.58 -3.50
C SER A 35 8.42 -3.47 -4.54
N TYR A 36 7.24 -3.19 -5.10
CA TYR A 36 7.06 -2.12 -6.06
C TYR A 36 6.69 -0.82 -5.36
N TRP A 37 7.46 0.23 -5.63
CA TRP A 37 7.24 1.54 -5.02
C TRP A 37 5.87 2.14 -5.36
N CYS A 38 5.34 1.87 -6.56
CA CYS A 38 4.04 2.40 -6.95
C CYS A 38 2.90 1.80 -6.12
N VAL A 39 3.04 0.56 -5.67
CA VAL A 39 2.09 -0.06 -4.74
C VAL A 39 2.20 0.62 -3.37
N ARG A 40 3.43 0.78 -2.87
CA ARG A 40 3.67 1.44 -1.58
C ARG A 40 3.17 2.88 -1.60
N ARG A 41 3.40 3.61 -2.71
CA ARG A 41 2.93 4.99 -2.85
C ARG A 41 1.41 5.07 -2.72
N ASN A 42 0.69 4.17 -3.38
CA ASN A 42 -0.77 4.16 -3.31
C ASN A 42 -1.26 3.82 -1.91
N ALA A 43 -0.58 2.91 -1.21
CA ALA A 43 -0.90 2.62 0.18
C ALA A 43 -0.67 3.85 1.07
N ALA A 44 0.39 4.60 0.81
CA ALA A 44 0.68 5.84 1.55
C ALA A 44 -0.41 6.90 1.35
N GLY A 45 -0.99 6.95 0.15
CA GLY A 45 -2.06 7.90 -0.17
C GLY A 45 -3.46 7.44 0.20
N ASN A 46 -3.61 6.20 0.68
CA ASN A 46 -4.92 5.66 0.98
C ASN A 46 -5.43 6.20 2.32
N PRO A 47 -6.65 6.78 2.36
CA PRO A 47 -7.17 7.37 3.60
C PRO A 47 -7.39 6.35 4.72
N ASN A 48 -7.47 5.06 4.39
CA ASN A 48 -7.69 4.00 5.38
C ASN A 48 -6.38 3.40 5.92
N THR A 49 -5.24 3.85 5.44
CA THR A 49 -3.95 3.35 5.91
C THR A 49 -3.69 3.84 7.34
N PRO A 50 -3.41 2.93 8.29
CA PRO A 50 -3.20 3.33 9.69
C PRO A 50 -2.00 4.25 9.88
N ALA A 51 -2.04 5.06 10.93
CA ALA A 51 -1.00 6.05 11.22
C ALA A 51 0.38 5.42 11.42
N ASP A 52 0.46 4.26 12.08
CA ASP A 52 1.73 3.56 12.29
C ASP A 52 2.34 3.08 10.96
N VAL A 53 1.49 2.64 10.02
CA VAL A 53 1.94 2.24 8.69
C VAL A 53 2.41 3.47 7.91
N LEU A 54 1.71 4.59 8.00
CA LEU A 54 2.12 5.84 7.37
C LEU A 54 3.47 6.32 7.91
N THR A 55 3.73 6.13 9.18
CA THR A 55 5.02 6.47 9.81
C THR A 55 6.15 5.66 9.15
N GLU A 56 5.93 4.38 8.90
CA GLU A 56 6.92 3.54 8.22
C GLU A 56 7.11 3.96 6.75
N LEU A 57 6.02 4.27 6.06
CA LEU A 57 6.08 4.73 4.66
C LEU A 57 6.81 6.06 4.52
N ALA A 58 6.75 6.91 5.55
CA ALA A 58 7.48 8.19 5.57
C ALA A 58 9.00 8.00 5.58
N LYS A 59 9.48 6.79 5.89
CA LYS A 59 10.91 6.43 5.88
C LYS A 59 11.32 5.67 4.63
N ASP A 60 10.43 5.55 3.65
CA ASP A 60 10.70 4.77 2.44
C ASP A 60 11.91 5.31 1.68
N SER A 61 12.64 4.41 1.03
CA SER A 61 13.81 4.78 0.23
C SER A 61 13.45 5.59 -1.02
N TYR A 62 12.24 5.44 -1.54
CA TYR A 62 11.77 6.21 -2.68
C TYR A 62 11.06 7.48 -2.22
N TRP A 63 11.52 8.62 -2.75
CA TRP A 63 10.93 9.93 -2.41
C TRP A 63 9.44 10.03 -2.77
N CYS A 64 9.01 9.37 -3.85
CA CYS A 64 7.60 9.37 -4.25
C CYS A 64 6.70 8.75 -3.19
N VAL A 65 7.20 7.78 -2.45
CA VAL A 65 6.47 7.14 -1.36
C VAL A 65 6.46 8.04 -0.13
N ARG A 66 7.64 8.59 0.22
CA ARG A 66 7.77 9.49 1.39
C ARG A 66 6.93 10.75 1.26
N ARG A 67 6.75 11.22 0.05
CA ARG A 67 6.07 12.47 -0.27
C ARG A 67 4.59 12.46 0.16
N ASN A 68 3.97 11.31 0.15
CA ASN A 68 2.59 11.17 0.58
C ASN A 68 2.52 10.99 2.10
#